data_ae1e757eb4827a88b35c9481d0066730
#
_entry.id   ae1e757eb4827a88b35c9481d0066730
#
_cell.length_a   1.000
_cell.length_b   1.000
_cell.length_c   1.000
_cell.angle_alpha   90.00
_cell.angle_beta   90.00
_cell.angle_gamma   90.00
#
_symmetry.space_group_name_H-M   'P 1'
#
loop_
_entity.id
_entity.type
_entity.pdbx_description
1 polymer ?
#
loop_
_entity_poly.entity_id
_entity_poly.type
_entity_poly.pdbx_seq_one_letter_code
_entity_poly.pdbx_strand_id
1 'polypeptide(L)'
;ASASGVTVSFKLTNHTAWPARAVNNLSYRYYMDLSEVLDAGYQASDVVVRCDRDQAQMYSDYANAEISGLIHDEGSIYYIEVTYPDGRVALPVSEGMHQCELLLAFVFPNYGSGWDASNDYSNQDLLDAGEEPVISEKIPLYQDGNLIFGQEPNGKQPTVTTTTTKSATTTTTTTTVTAAQT
;
A
#
# COMPACT_ATOMS: atom_id res chain seq x y z
N ALA A 1 17.15 4.79 -18.44
CA ALA A 1 17.61 6.11 -17.95
C ALA A 1 17.37 6.12 -16.45
N SER A 2 18.40 6.41 -15.66
CA SER A 2 18.28 6.50 -14.20
C SER A 2 17.37 7.68 -13.85
N ALA A 3 16.35 7.41 -13.03
CA ALA A 3 15.40 8.40 -12.55
C ALA A 3 15.89 9.08 -11.27
N SER A 4 15.37 10.25 -10.96
CA SER A 4 15.61 10.93 -9.67
C SER A 4 14.73 10.37 -8.55
N GLY A 5 13.87 9.42 -8.85
CA GLY A 5 12.93 8.79 -7.91
C GLY A 5 11.74 8.19 -8.63
N VAL A 6 10.79 7.72 -7.86
CA VAL A 6 9.52 7.16 -8.33
C VAL A 6 8.35 7.81 -7.61
N THR A 7 7.24 8.01 -8.33
CA THR A 7 5.99 8.50 -7.77
C THR A 7 4.94 7.40 -7.94
N VAL A 8 4.27 7.05 -6.85
CA VAL A 8 3.27 5.98 -6.82
C VAL A 8 1.96 6.51 -6.28
N SER A 9 0.87 6.24 -6.99
CA SER A 9 -0.48 6.51 -6.52
C SER A 9 -1.11 5.23 -6.01
N PHE A 10 -1.47 5.24 -4.74
CA PHE A 10 -2.15 4.13 -4.08
C PHE A 10 -3.64 4.41 -4.04
N LYS A 11 -4.44 3.41 -4.35
CA LYS A 11 -5.88 3.51 -4.30
C LYS A 11 -6.46 2.37 -3.48
N LEU A 12 -6.92 2.71 -2.29
CA LEU A 12 -7.63 1.79 -1.41
C LEU A 12 -9.12 1.85 -1.72
N THR A 13 -9.74 0.72 -2.03
CA THR A 13 -11.15 0.66 -2.41
C THR A 13 -11.90 -0.34 -1.55
N ASN A 14 -13.06 0.06 -1.02
CA ASN A 14 -13.95 -0.81 -0.27
C ASN A 14 -15.08 -1.31 -1.17
N HIS A 15 -15.09 -2.62 -1.44
CA HIS A 15 -16.10 -3.30 -2.25
C HIS A 15 -17.16 -4.01 -1.42
N THR A 16 -17.31 -3.69 -0.14
CA THR A 16 -18.37 -4.34 0.67
C THR A 16 -19.74 -4.01 0.12
N ALA A 17 -20.58 -5.06 0.03
CA ALA A 17 -21.97 -4.91 -0.38
C ALA A 17 -22.79 -4.14 0.67
N TRP A 18 -23.94 -3.64 0.24
CA TRP A 18 -24.88 -2.97 1.15
C TRP A 18 -25.38 -3.90 2.27
N PRO A 19 -25.43 -3.46 3.55
CA PRO A 19 -24.98 -2.16 4.04
C PRO A 19 -23.46 -2.05 4.06
N ALA A 20 -22.95 -0.86 3.72
CA ALA A 20 -21.52 -0.57 3.76
C ALA A 20 -20.95 -0.87 5.14
N ARG A 21 -19.82 -1.60 5.16
CA ARG A 21 -19.08 -1.89 6.39
C ARG A 21 -17.86 -0.99 6.45
N ALA A 22 -17.73 -0.25 7.53
CA ALA A 22 -16.48 0.43 7.83
C ALA A 22 -15.38 -0.64 8.03
N VAL A 23 -14.22 -0.41 7.42
CA VAL A 23 -13.03 -1.22 7.63
C VAL A 23 -12.06 -0.38 8.45
N ASN A 24 -11.66 -0.89 9.61
CA ASN A 24 -10.82 -0.17 10.57
C ASN A 24 -9.43 -0.78 10.63
N ASN A 25 -8.45 0.01 11.13
CA ASN A 25 -7.09 -0.44 11.41
C ASN A 25 -6.40 -1.08 10.19
N LEU A 26 -6.57 -0.44 9.03
CA LEU A 26 -5.89 -0.85 7.81
C LEU A 26 -4.49 -0.26 7.75
N SER A 27 -3.54 -1.06 7.29
CA SER A 27 -2.26 -0.59 6.82
C SER A 27 -1.84 -1.36 5.57
N TYR A 28 -0.97 -0.78 4.76
CA TYR A 28 -0.33 -1.46 3.64
C TYR A 28 1.12 -1.06 3.55
N ARG A 29 1.93 -1.93 2.91
CA ARG A 29 3.37 -1.72 2.76
C ARG A 29 3.76 -1.64 1.31
N TYR A 30 4.66 -0.71 1.02
CA TYR A 30 5.33 -0.60 -0.26
C TYR A 30 6.80 -0.92 -0.07
N TYR A 31 7.27 -1.98 -0.73
CA TYR A 31 8.64 -2.48 -0.64
C TYR A 31 9.47 -2.01 -1.82
N MET A 32 10.66 -1.54 -1.55
CA MET A 32 11.62 -1.03 -2.52
C MET A 32 13.02 -1.59 -2.25
N ASP A 33 13.81 -1.73 -3.30
CA ASP A 33 15.23 -2.06 -3.21
C ASP A 33 16.04 -0.77 -3.24
N LEU A 34 16.83 -0.53 -2.21
CA LEU A 34 17.68 0.65 -2.09
C LEU A 34 19.14 0.35 -2.41
N SER A 35 19.45 -0.75 -3.14
CA SER A 35 20.82 -1.11 -3.48
C SER A 35 21.58 0.03 -4.15
N GLU A 36 20.98 0.72 -5.11
CA GLU A 36 21.61 1.84 -5.80
C GLU A 36 21.86 3.06 -4.92
N VAL A 37 21.02 3.29 -3.91
CA VAL A 37 21.20 4.35 -2.91
C VAL A 37 22.38 4.01 -2.00
N LEU A 38 22.42 2.76 -1.52
CA LEU A 38 23.46 2.26 -0.64
C LEU A 38 24.83 2.17 -1.36
N ASP A 39 24.84 1.71 -2.61
CA ASP A 39 26.03 1.62 -3.46
C ASP A 39 26.61 3.00 -3.81
N ALA A 40 25.74 4.02 -3.88
CA ALA A 40 26.18 5.40 -4.04
C ALA A 40 26.74 6.03 -2.74
N GLY A 41 26.75 5.27 -1.63
CA GLY A 41 27.30 5.68 -0.34
C GLY A 41 26.33 6.48 0.53
N TYR A 42 25.05 6.51 0.18
CA TYR A 42 24.01 7.10 1.00
C TYR A 42 23.40 6.08 1.96
N GLN A 43 22.59 6.55 2.89
CA GLN A 43 21.80 5.74 3.80
C GLN A 43 20.32 5.80 3.42
N ALA A 44 19.55 4.81 3.84
CA ALA A 44 18.10 4.81 3.62
C ALA A 44 17.41 6.07 4.18
N SER A 45 17.93 6.61 5.28
CA SER A 45 17.44 7.87 5.87
C SER A 45 17.66 9.12 5.00
N ASP A 46 18.50 9.02 3.98
CA ASP A 46 18.76 10.14 3.06
C ASP A 46 17.75 10.20 1.92
N VAL A 47 16.99 9.11 1.73
CA VAL A 47 15.86 9.07 0.78
C VAL A 47 14.73 9.95 1.28
N VAL A 48 14.24 10.82 0.42
CA VAL A 48 13.11 11.68 0.77
C VAL A 48 11.82 10.97 0.43
N VAL A 49 11.00 10.69 1.45
CA VAL A 49 9.62 10.21 1.30
C VAL A 49 8.68 11.40 1.44
N ARG A 50 7.90 11.68 0.39
CA ARG A 50 7.01 12.84 0.33
C ARG A 50 5.58 12.40 0.01
N CYS A 51 4.63 12.89 0.78
CA CYS A 51 3.21 12.75 0.47
C CYS A 51 2.77 13.97 -0.33
N ASP A 52 2.45 13.78 -1.61
CA ASP A 52 2.01 14.84 -2.50
C ASP A 52 0.49 15.03 -2.46
N ARG A 53 -0.27 13.98 -2.14
CA ARG A 53 -1.72 14.03 -1.94
C ARG A 53 -2.18 12.93 -1.00
N ASP A 54 -3.06 13.28 -0.06
CA ASP A 54 -3.83 12.36 0.76
C ASP A 54 -5.31 12.72 0.62
N GLN A 55 -6.06 11.87 -0.07
CA GLN A 55 -7.48 12.10 -0.33
C GLN A 55 -8.33 11.98 0.95
N ALA A 56 -7.86 11.23 1.96
CA ALA A 56 -8.55 11.14 3.25
C ALA A 56 -8.69 12.50 3.93
N GLN A 57 -7.74 13.42 3.71
CA GLN A 57 -7.80 14.79 4.24
C GLN A 57 -8.97 15.62 3.66
N MET A 58 -9.51 15.22 2.53
CA MET A 58 -10.63 15.93 1.90
C MET A 58 -11.98 15.64 2.58
N TYR A 59 -12.05 14.62 3.40
CA TYR A 59 -13.25 14.16 4.06
C TYR A 59 -13.05 14.21 5.57
N SER A 60 -13.73 15.09 6.26
CA SER A 60 -13.55 15.39 7.69
C SER A 60 -13.78 14.19 8.63
N ASP A 61 -14.42 13.13 8.13
CA ASP A 61 -14.74 11.93 8.92
C ASP A 61 -13.72 10.80 8.71
N TYR A 62 -12.67 11.00 7.88
CA TYR A 62 -11.64 10.01 7.62
C TYR A 62 -10.36 10.34 8.38
N ALA A 63 -9.72 9.29 8.88
CA ALA A 63 -8.38 9.42 9.43
C ALA A 63 -7.38 9.78 8.32
N ASN A 64 -6.48 10.72 8.61
CA ASN A 64 -5.34 10.98 7.73
C ASN A 64 -4.44 9.76 7.68
N ALA A 65 -3.79 9.53 6.53
CA ALA A 65 -2.77 8.52 6.42
C ALA A 65 -1.53 8.92 7.26
N GLU A 66 -1.03 8.00 8.04
CA GLU A 66 0.29 8.09 8.66
C GLU A 66 1.28 7.25 7.86
N ILE A 67 2.37 7.89 7.44
CA ILE A 67 3.40 7.26 6.63
C ILE A 67 4.63 7.08 7.51
N SER A 68 5.09 5.86 7.65
CA SER A 68 6.33 5.57 8.35
C SER A 68 7.54 6.15 7.60
N GLY A 69 8.65 6.33 8.31
CA GLY A 69 9.95 6.38 7.62
C GLY A 69 10.26 5.06 6.93
N LEU A 70 11.38 4.99 6.23
CA LEU A 70 11.88 3.74 5.65
C LEU A 70 12.26 2.76 6.76
N ILE A 71 11.69 1.57 6.70
CA ILE A 71 11.92 0.47 7.64
C ILE A 71 12.70 -0.61 6.91
N HIS A 72 13.82 -1.04 7.49
CA HIS A 72 14.63 -2.12 6.93
C HIS A 72 13.91 -3.46 7.07
N ASP A 73 13.88 -4.23 6.00
CA ASP A 73 13.36 -5.60 5.99
C ASP A 73 14.53 -6.61 5.94
N GLU A 74 15.11 -6.83 4.77
CA GLU A 74 16.24 -7.73 4.58
C GLU A 74 17.18 -7.21 3.48
N GLY A 75 18.50 -7.28 3.71
CA GLY A 75 19.50 -6.88 2.70
C GLY A 75 19.37 -5.40 2.32
N SER A 76 19.11 -5.13 1.05
CA SER A 76 18.84 -3.79 0.51
C SER A 76 17.34 -3.46 0.46
N ILE A 77 16.47 -4.38 0.88
CA ILE A 77 15.02 -4.19 0.84
C ILE A 77 14.57 -3.38 2.06
N TYR A 78 13.82 -2.34 1.77
CA TYR A 78 13.17 -1.47 2.72
C TYR A 78 11.69 -1.34 2.37
N TYR A 79 10.89 -0.93 3.33
CA TYR A 79 9.49 -0.60 3.07
C TYR A 79 9.06 0.65 3.81
N ILE A 80 8.02 1.28 3.32
CA ILE A 80 7.19 2.21 4.09
C ILE A 80 5.90 1.51 4.47
N GLU A 81 5.37 1.84 5.64
CA GLU A 81 4.02 1.43 6.04
C GLU A 81 3.11 2.64 6.05
N VAL A 82 2.02 2.53 5.34
CA VAL A 82 0.93 3.51 5.38
C VAL A 82 -0.14 2.97 6.30
N THR A 83 -0.45 3.71 7.36
CA THR A 83 -1.43 3.32 8.38
C THR A 83 -2.53 4.38 8.45
N TYR A 84 -3.74 3.93 8.67
CA TYR A 84 -4.88 4.80 9.00
C TYR A 84 -5.22 4.62 10.48
N PRO A 85 -4.63 5.46 11.37
CA PRO A 85 -4.83 5.34 12.82
C PRO A 85 -6.26 5.71 13.20
N ASP A 86 -6.67 5.25 14.39
CA ASP A 86 -7.99 5.48 14.96
C ASP A 86 -9.19 5.08 14.08
N GLY A 87 -8.91 4.21 13.16
CA GLY A 87 -9.80 3.19 12.72
C GLY A 87 -10.83 3.55 11.70
N ARG A 88 -10.92 4.71 11.16
CA ARG A 88 -12.00 4.95 10.22
C ARG A 88 -11.49 5.30 8.82
N VAL A 89 -10.99 4.29 8.12
CA VAL A 89 -11.26 4.27 6.69
C VAL A 89 -12.68 3.72 6.54
N ALA A 90 -13.67 4.48 7.00
CA ALA A 90 -15.05 4.23 6.65
C ALA A 90 -15.19 4.65 5.18
N LEU A 91 -14.83 3.73 4.28
CA LEU A 91 -15.09 3.92 2.87
C LEU A 91 -16.56 3.55 2.64
N PRO A 92 -17.50 4.52 2.61
CA PRO A 92 -18.88 4.23 2.31
C PRO A 92 -18.99 3.72 0.87
N VAL A 93 -20.00 2.90 0.60
CA VAL A 93 -20.26 2.30 -0.73
C VAL A 93 -20.85 3.33 -1.72
N SER A 94 -20.92 4.60 -1.39
CA SER A 94 -21.39 5.61 -2.33
C SER A 94 -20.36 5.89 -3.42
N GLU A 95 -20.82 6.05 -4.63
CA GLU A 95 -19.98 6.35 -5.79
C GLU A 95 -19.06 7.55 -5.50
N GLY A 96 -17.75 7.38 -5.76
CA GLY A 96 -16.71 8.37 -5.48
C GLY A 96 -16.20 8.42 -4.04
N MET A 97 -16.89 7.83 -3.06
CA MET A 97 -16.49 7.84 -1.65
C MET A 97 -16.02 6.46 -1.13
N HIS A 98 -16.11 5.43 -1.94
CA HIS A 98 -15.68 4.06 -1.59
C HIS A 98 -14.18 3.82 -1.77
N GLN A 99 -13.43 4.86 -2.09
CA GLN A 99 -12.00 4.79 -2.37
C GLN A 99 -11.26 5.93 -1.69
N CYS A 100 -10.02 5.67 -1.29
CA CYS A 100 -9.08 6.65 -0.78
C CYS A 100 -7.80 6.57 -1.59
N GLU A 101 -7.32 7.72 -2.07
CA GLU A 101 -6.12 7.80 -2.89
C GLU A 101 -5.02 8.53 -2.12
N LEU A 102 -3.81 7.98 -2.18
CA LEU A 102 -2.60 8.54 -1.59
C LEU A 102 -1.51 8.60 -2.67
N LEU A 103 -0.93 9.76 -2.88
CA LEU A 103 0.18 9.95 -3.81
C LEU A 103 1.47 10.16 -3.04
N LEU A 104 2.40 9.21 -3.17
CA LEU A 104 3.72 9.28 -2.57
C LEU A 104 4.81 9.42 -3.62
N ALA A 105 5.83 10.21 -3.31
CA ALA A 105 7.07 10.30 -4.07
C ALA A 105 8.25 9.85 -3.21
N PHE A 106 9.07 8.99 -3.78
CA PHE A 106 10.35 8.54 -3.23
C PHE A 106 11.46 9.16 -4.07
N VAL A 107 12.29 9.97 -3.45
CA VAL A 107 13.27 10.79 -4.17
C VAL A 107 14.69 10.40 -3.75
N PHE A 108 15.55 10.16 -4.76
CA PHE A 108 16.96 9.85 -4.57
C PHE A 108 17.65 10.95 -3.75
N PRO A 109 18.60 10.61 -2.85
CA PRO A 109 19.32 11.58 -2.03
C PRO A 109 19.88 12.75 -2.82
N ASN A 110 19.77 13.94 -2.26
CA ASN A 110 20.22 15.20 -2.88
C ASN A 110 19.63 15.47 -4.28
N TYR A 111 18.44 14.92 -4.57
CA TYR A 111 17.83 15.00 -5.91
C TYR A 111 18.73 14.48 -7.02
N GLY A 112 19.61 13.54 -6.67
CA GLY A 112 20.47 12.85 -7.62
C GLY A 112 19.68 11.98 -8.59
N SER A 113 20.41 11.34 -9.49
CA SER A 113 19.84 10.33 -10.41
C SER A 113 20.47 8.98 -10.11
N GLY A 114 19.71 7.91 -10.19
CA GLY A 114 20.21 6.57 -9.93
C GLY A 114 19.11 5.60 -9.50
N TRP A 115 17.90 6.11 -9.24
CA TRP A 115 16.79 5.26 -8.84
C TRP A 115 16.42 4.28 -9.96
N ASP A 116 16.35 3.00 -9.64
CA ASP A 116 15.86 1.94 -10.52
C ASP A 116 14.59 1.31 -9.95
N ALA A 117 13.44 1.89 -10.26
CA ALA A 117 12.16 1.36 -9.79
C ALA A 117 11.82 -0.03 -10.36
N SER A 118 12.61 -0.57 -11.29
CA SER A 118 12.36 -1.90 -11.86
C SER A 118 12.77 -3.03 -10.93
N ASN A 119 13.66 -2.78 -9.96
CA ASN A 119 14.06 -3.74 -8.93
C ASN A 119 13.19 -3.67 -7.67
N ASP A 120 12.37 -2.62 -7.52
CA ASP A 120 11.44 -2.46 -6.40
C ASP A 120 10.38 -3.56 -6.44
N TYR A 121 10.30 -4.36 -5.37
CA TYR A 121 9.35 -5.47 -5.29
C TYR A 121 7.90 -5.03 -5.56
N SER A 122 7.46 -3.98 -4.91
CA SER A 122 6.08 -3.50 -5.04
C SER A 122 5.80 -2.78 -6.36
N ASN A 123 6.84 -2.39 -7.11
CA ASN A 123 6.70 -1.72 -8.40
C ASN A 123 6.66 -2.69 -9.59
N GLN A 124 7.01 -3.96 -9.41
CA GLN A 124 7.13 -4.91 -10.51
C GLN A 124 5.83 -5.11 -11.30
N ASP A 125 4.67 -5.08 -10.61
CA ASP A 125 3.37 -5.24 -11.28
C ASP A 125 2.93 -3.97 -12.02
N LEU A 126 3.65 -2.86 -11.83
CA LEU A 126 3.31 -1.54 -12.39
C LEU A 126 4.09 -1.21 -13.64
N LEU A 127 5.21 -1.89 -13.90
CA LEU A 127 6.13 -1.55 -14.97
C LEU A 127 5.45 -1.52 -16.36
N ASP A 128 4.44 -2.35 -16.56
CA ASP A 128 3.69 -2.48 -17.79
C ASP A 128 2.25 -1.91 -17.71
N ALA A 129 1.87 -1.35 -16.57
CA ALA A 129 0.48 -0.95 -16.32
C ALA A 129 0.06 0.34 -17.04
N GLY A 130 1.02 1.18 -17.47
CA GLY A 130 0.72 2.49 -18.02
C GLY A 130 0.06 3.42 -16.99
N GLU A 131 -1.00 4.12 -17.41
CA GLU A 131 -1.77 5.04 -16.54
C GLU A 131 -2.99 4.35 -15.89
N GLU A 132 -3.27 3.10 -16.23
CA GLU A 132 -4.44 2.39 -15.70
C GLU A 132 -4.13 1.79 -14.33
N PRO A 133 -5.09 1.87 -13.39
CA PRO A 133 -4.93 1.26 -12.08
C PRO A 133 -4.85 -0.27 -12.18
N VAL A 134 -3.88 -0.86 -11.51
CA VAL A 134 -3.73 -2.32 -11.41
C VAL A 134 -3.85 -2.77 -9.97
N ILE A 135 -4.38 -3.97 -9.78
CA ILE A 135 -4.37 -4.63 -8.48
C ILE A 135 -3.03 -5.32 -8.33
N SER A 136 -2.23 -4.92 -7.33
CA SER A 136 -0.93 -5.53 -7.08
C SER A 136 -0.98 -6.38 -5.82
N GLU A 137 -0.63 -7.66 -5.95
CA GLU A 137 -0.42 -8.55 -4.80
C GLU A 137 0.91 -8.27 -4.08
N LYS A 138 1.78 -7.48 -4.69
CA LYS A 138 3.08 -7.07 -4.11
C LYS A 138 2.99 -5.83 -3.21
N ILE A 139 1.76 -5.37 -2.96
CA ILE A 139 1.47 -4.35 -1.96
C ILE A 139 0.59 -5.02 -0.89
N PRO A 140 1.21 -5.69 0.10
CA PRO A 140 0.47 -6.41 1.10
C PRO A 140 -0.35 -5.46 1.97
N LEU A 141 -1.61 -5.87 2.22
CA LEU A 141 -2.58 -5.16 3.03
C LEU A 141 -2.82 -5.89 4.34
N TYR A 142 -2.89 -5.14 5.40
CA TYR A 142 -3.07 -5.66 6.76
C TYR A 142 -4.33 -5.05 7.39
N GLN A 143 -4.97 -5.84 8.24
CA GLN A 143 -5.99 -5.38 9.15
C GLN A 143 -5.65 -5.84 10.57
N ASP A 144 -5.65 -4.92 11.53
CA ASP A 144 -5.22 -5.20 12.90
C ASP A 144 -3.84 -5.89 12.97
N GLY A 145 -2.93 -5.53 12.06
CA GLY A 145 -1.59 -6.13 11.92
C GLY A 145 -1.55 -7.52 11.27
N ASN A 146 -2.70 -8.08 10.88
CA ASN A 146 -2.76 -9.36 10.19
C ASN A 146 -2.80 -9.16 8.68
N LEU A 147 -1.94 -9.86 7.95
CA LEU A 147 -1.93 -9.85 6.50
C LEU A 147 -3.24 -10.44 5.96
N ILE A 148 -4.01 -9.63 5.22
CA ILE A 148 -5.32 -10.01 4.66
C ILE A 148 -5.34 -10.09 3.15
N PHE A 149 -4.38 -9.43 2.47
CA PHE A 149 -4.25 -9.46 1.02
C PHE A 149 -2.78 -9.29 0.61
N GLY A 150 -2.41 -9.86 -0.52
CA GLY A 150 -1.09 -9.74 -1.12
C GLY A 150 -0.05 -10.67 -0.51
N GLN A 151 1.20 -10.40 -0.82
CA GLN A 151 2.35 -11.21 -0.42
C GLN A 151 3.53 -10.31 -0.04
N GLU A 152 4.22 -10.64 1.05
CA GLU A 152 5.50 -10.02 1.41
C GLU A 152 6.65 -10.56 0.53
N PRO A 153 7.78 -9.84 0.39
CA PRO A 153 8.94 -10.30 -0.40
C PRO A 153 9.47 -11.66 0.02
N ASN A 154 9.38 -12.00 1.30
CA ASN A 154 9.79 -13.28 1.88
C ASN A 154 8.81 -14.45 1.55
N GLY A 155 7.76 -14.20 0.77
CA GLY A 155 6.76 -15.19 0.37
C GLY A 155 5.61 -15.38 1.36
N LYS A 156 5.55 -14.63 2.46
CA LYS A 156 4.43 -14.70 3.41
C LYS A 156 3.14 -14.24 2.75
N GLN A 157 2.10 -15.04 2.89
CA GLN A 157 0.75 -14.82 2.35
C GLN A 157 -0.29 -14.81 3.47
N PRO A 158 -1.50 -14.29 3.19
CA PRO A 158 -2.59 -14.35 4.15
C PRO A 158 -2.88 -15.77 4.61
N THR A 159 -3.06 -15.94 5.91
CA THR A 159 -3.47 -17.23 6.48
C THR A 159 -4.97 -17.40 6.23
N VAL A 160 -5.34 -18.29 5.33
CA VAL A 160 -6.74 -18.66 5.12
C VAL A 160 -7.19 -19.53 6.30
N THR A 161 -7.86 -18.90 7.26
CA THR A 161 -8.54 -19.67 8.32
C THR A 161 -9.85 -20.21 7.75
N THR A 162 -9.83 -21.43 7.26
CA THR A 162 -11.05 -22.14 6.84
C THR A 162 -11.85 -22.52 8.09
N THR A 163 -12.75 -21.67 8.51
CA THR A 163 -13.73 -22.02 9.53
C THR A 163 -14.75 -22.92 8.91
N THR A 164 -14.61 -24.23 9.06
CA THR A 164 -15.63 -25.20 8.67
C THR A 164 -16.78 -25.10 9.67
N THR A 165 -17.72 -24.23 9.40
CA THR A 165 -18.97 -24.17 10.17
C THR A 165 -19.93 -25.20 9.59
N LYS A 166 -20.20 -26.23 10.37
CA LYS A 166 -21.18 -27.28 10.07
C LYS A 166 -22.57 -26.61 10.05
N SER A 167 -23.19 -26.62 8.88
CA SER A 167 -24.58 -26.32 8.55
C SER A 167 -25.39 -25.46 9.52
N ALA A 168 -25.40 -24.17 9.26
CA ALA A 168 -26.59 -23.32 9.37
C ALA A 168 -26.43 -22.28 8.25
N THR A 169 -27.47 -22.05 7.49
CA THR A 169 -27.49 -21.16 6.32
C THR A 169 -26.97 -19.78 6.71
N THR A 170 -25.69 -19.53 6.45
CA THR A 170 -25.06 -18.25 6.73
C THR A 170 -24.48 -17.73 5.42
N THR A 171 -25.03 -16.63 4.96
CA THR A 171 -24.54 -15.89 3.80
C THR A 171 -23.11 -15.43 4.08
N THR A 172 -22.13 -16.07 3.46
CA THR A 172 -20.72 -15.70 3.56
C THR A 172 -20.53 -14.40 2.78
N THR A 173 -20.27 -13.31 3.47
CA THR A 173 -19.89 -12.04 2.83
C THR A 173 -18.37 -12.03 2.72
N THR A 174 -17.85 -12.17 1.53
CA THR A 174 -16.42 -12.03 1.24
C THR A 174 -16.13 -10.53 1.11
N THR A 175 -15.34 -9.98 2.03
CA THR A 175 -14.84 -8.62 1.91
C THR A 175 -13.51 -8.68 1.16
N THR A 176 -13.50 -8.22 -0.07
CA THR A 176 -12.27 -8.03 -0.83
C THR A 176 -11.87 -6.57 -0.71
N VAL A 177 -10.73 -6.30 -0.11
CA VAL A 177 -10.12 -4.98 -0.11
C VAL A 177 -9.07 -4.98 -1.20
N THR A 178 -9.23 -4.07 -2.16
CA THR A 178 -8.37 -3.99 -3.34
C THR A 178 -7.51 -2.75 -3.22
N ALA A 179 -6.19 -2.90 -3.24
CA ALA A 179 -5.27 -1.81 -3.47
C ALA A 179 -5.01 -1.71 -4.97
N ALA A 180 -5.26 -0.54 -5.55
CA ALA A 180 -4.98 -0.27 -6.94
C ALA A 180 -3.94 0.84 -7.05
N GLN A 181 -3.06 0.73 -8.02
CA GLN A 181 -2.04 1.74 -8.32
C GLN A 181 -2.34 2.43 -9.65
N THR A 182 -2.02 3.70 -9.72
CA THR A 182 -2.01 4.49 -10.96
C THR A 182 -0.62 5.02 -11.26
#